data_4936a9fa6380d9f6af47e937c9c288fa
#
_entry.id   4936a9fa6380d9f6af47e937c9c288fa
#
_cell.length_a   1.000
_cell.length_b   1.000
_cell.length_c   1.000
_cell.angle_alpha   90.00
_cell.angle_beta   90.00
_cell.angle_gamma   90.00
#
_symmetry.space_group_name_H-M   'P 1'
#
loop_
_entity.id
_entity.type
_entity.pdbx_description
1 polymer ?
#
loop_
_entity_poly.entity_id
_entity_poly.type
_entity_poly.pdbx_seq_one_letter_code
_entity_poly.pdbx_strand_id
1 'polypeptide(L)'
;VQDTVQRLGLNAQWRQGDAGQPQAWWDGRPFDAILLDAPCTASGIVRRHPDVRWLRRESDVPALAAQQRRLLDALWPLLRPGGRLLYATCSVFRAEGEDQVQAFLARHTEARPHPCAGHLLPGAGRPSGQFNDNPPGGHDGFFYARLDKPAA
;
A
#
# COMPACT_ATOMS: atom_id res chain seq x y z
N VAL A 1 -9.38 2.24 15.91
CA VAL A 1 -8.01 1.73 16.17
C VAL A 1 -7.83 1.47 17.66
N GLN A 2 -8.06 2.48 18.53
CA GLN A 2 -7.85 2.34 19.98
C GLN A 2 -8.64 1.16 20.57
N ASP A 3 -9.94 1.08 20.27
CA ASP A 3 -10.81 -0.01 20.73
C ASP A 3 -10.32 -1.40 20.25
N THR A 4 -9.80 -1.45 19.03
CA THR A 4 -9.26 -2.69 18.45
C THR A 4 -7.98 -3.14 19.16
N VAL A 5 -7.07 -2.20 19.42
CA VAL A 5 -5.81 -2.45 20.14
C VAL A 5 -6.12 -2.95 21.55
N GLN A 6 -7.04 -2.28 22.26
CA GLN A 6 -7.45 -2.66 23.60
C GLN A 6 -8.15 -4.02 23.64
N ARG A 7 -9.13 -4.26 22.75
CA ARG A 7 -9.90 -5.50 22.68
C ARG A 7 -9.02 -6.73 22.39
N LEU A 8 -7.96 -6.53 21.58
CA LEU A 8 -7.03 -7.60 21.20
C LEU A 8 -5.83 -7.73 22.14
N GLY A 9 -5.72 -6.88 23.18
CA GLY A 9 -4.59 -6.89 24.12
C GLY A 9 -3.25 -6.59 23.44
N LEU A 10 -3.25 -5.80 22.37
CA LEU A 10 -2.04 -5.52 21.59
C LEU A 10 -1.21 -4.42 22.27
N ASN A 11 0.10 -4.58 22.29
CA ASN A 11 1.02 -3.52 22.66
C ASN A 11 1.37 -2.68 21.43
N ALA A 12 0.50 -1.70 21.10
CA ALA A 12 0.67 -0.83 19.97
C ALA A 12 0.37 0.62 20.36
N GLN A 13 1.19 1.54 19.86
CA GLN A 13 0.92 2.97 19.95
C GLN A 13 0.23 3.42 18.66
N TRP A 14 -0.78 4.25 18.78
CA TRP A 14 -1.45 4.88 17.64
C TRP A 14 -1.36 6.40 17.75
N ARG A 15 -1.24 7.06 16.61
CA ARG A 15 -1.21 8.52 16.51
C ARG A 15 -2.04 8.93 15.30
N GLN A 16 -2.85 9.96 15.46
CA GLN A 16 -3.53 10.59 14.34
C GLN A 16 -2.62 11.63 13.72
N GLY A 17 -2.46 11.61 12.38
CA GLY A 17 -1.65 12.57 11.65
C GLY A 17 -1.60 12.27 10.15
N ASP A 18 -1.11 13.23 9.38
CA ASP A 18 -0.80 13.03 7.95
C ASP A 18 0.59 12.35 7.84
N ALA A 19 0.62 11.12 7.35
CA ALA A 19 1.87 10.38 7.15
C ALA A 19 2.83 11.09 6.16
N GLY A 20 2.31 11.97 5.31
CA GLY A 20 3.11 12.81 4.42
C GLY A 20 3.72 14.05 5.10
N GLN A 21 3.47 14.25 6.40
CA GLN A 21 4.02 15.33 7.22
C GLN A 21 4.65 14.77 8.51
N PRO A 22 5.70 13.94 8.39
CA PRO A 22 6.28 13.22 9.53
C PRO A 22 6.77 14.15 10.64
N GLN A 23 7.20 15.35 10.34
CA GLN A 23 7.65 16.35 11.31
C GLN A 23 6.58 16.69 12.36
N ALA A 24 5.30 16.43 12.08
CA ALA A 24 4.21 16.73 13.01
C ALA A 24 3.97 15.61 14.05
N TRP A 25 4.47 14.40 13.83
CA TRP A 25 4.16 13.25 14.67
C TRP A 25 5.34 12.32 14.96
N TRP A 26 6.42 12.37 14.18
CA TRP A 26 7.59 11.52 14.35
C TRP A 26 8.51 12.04 15.45
N ASP A 27 9.03 11.13 16.26
CA ASP A 27 9.92 11.44 17.41
C ASP A 27 11.41 11.46 17.05
N GLY A 28 11.75 11.30 15.76
CA GLY A 28 13.13 11.27 15.27
C GLY A 28 13.81 9.90 15.33
N ARG A 29 13.17 8.86 15.89
CA ARG A 29 13.73 7.52 15.94
C ARG A 29 13.45 6.78 14.62
N PRO A 30 14.49 6.35 13.89
CA PRO A 30 14.27 5.62 12.66
C PRO A 30 13.53 4.31 12.88
N PHE A 31 12.68 3.94 11.91
CA PHE A 31 11.94 2.69 11.93
C PHE A 31 12.75 1.54 11.32
N ASP A 32 12.62 0.34 11.87
CA ASP A 32 13.13 -0.90 11.28
C ASP A 32 12.35 -1.31 10.03
N ALA A 33 11.03 -1.09 10.07
CA ALA A 33 10.12 -1.41 8.98
C ALA A 33 8.94 -0.42 8.96
N ILE A 34 8.45 -0.12 7.76
CA ILE A 34 7.25 0.67 7.52
C ILE A 34 6.31 -0.13 6.64
N LEU A 35 5.04 -0.24 7.04
CA LEU A 35 3.94 -0.69 6.18
C LEU A 35 3.15 0.55 5.77
N LEU A 36 3.14 0.86 4.49
CA LEU A 36 2.30 1.88 3.89
C LEU A 36 1.12 1.21 3.18
N ASP A 37 -0.02 1.12 3.87
CA ASP A 37 -1.32 0.81 3.26
C ASP A 37 -1.87 2.12 2.68
N ALA A 38 -1.57 2.36 1.41
CA ALA A 38 -1.72 3.67 0.80
C ALA A 38 -3.18 3.93 0.37
N PRO A 39 -3.67 5.18 0.52
CA PRO A 39 -4.94 5.56 -0.05
C PRO A 39 -4.92 5.33 -1.57
N CYS A 40 -5.94 4.66 -2.09
CA CYS A 40 -6.04 4.27 -3.49
C CYS A 40 -7.48 4.30 -3.98
N THR A 41 -7.71 4.02 -5.26
CA THR A 41 -9.06 3.97 -5.84
C THR A 41 -9.93 2.86 -5.26
N ALA A 42 -9.34 1.88 -4.58
CA ALA A 42 -10.01 0.66 -4.10
C ALA A 42 -10.62 -0.19 -5.22
N SER A 43 -10.11 -0.05 -6.45
CA SER A 43 -10.62 -0.76 -7.63
C SER A 43 -10.52 -2.29 -7.54
N GLY A 44 -9.65 -2.80 -6.69
CA GLY A 44 -9.47 -4.23 -6.48
C GLY A 44 -10.53 -4.90 -5.61
N ILE A 45 -11.27 -4.12 -4.80
CA ILE A 45 -12.23 -4.65 -3.81
C ILE A 45 -13.70 -4.45 -4.21
N VAL A 46 -13.97 -4.14 -5.48
CA VAL A 46 -15.32 -3.85 -6.00
C VAL A 46 -16.31 -5.01 -5.79
N ARG A 47 -15.84 -6.23 -5.61
CA ARG A 47 -16.68 -7.38 -5.30
C ARG A 47 -17.36 -7.23 -3.93
N ARG A 48 -16.62 -6.74 -2.93
CA ARG A 48 -17.12 -6.50 -1.57
C ARG A 48 -17.71 -5.10 -1.39
N HIS A 49 -17.22 -4.16 -2.20
CA HIS A 49 -17.63 -2.75 -2.19
C HIS A 49 -18.05 -2.31 -3.60
N PRO A 50 -19.24 -2.77 -4.08
CA PRO A 50 -19.68 -2.52 -5.46
C PRO A 50 -19.95 -1.04 -5.76
N ASP A 51 -20.16 -0.23 -4.71
CA ASP A 51 -20.33 1.22 -4.77
C ASP A 51 -19.07 1.95 -5.28
N VAL A 52 -17.89 1.37 -5.08
CA VAL A 52 -16.61 1.95 -5.53
C VAL A 52 -16.65 2.36 -7.01
N ARG A 53 -17.20 1.53 -7.90
CA ARG A 53 -17.25 1.82 -9.34
C ARG A 53 -18.17 2.99 -9.70
N TRP A 54 -19.10 3.38 -8.82
CA TRP A 54 -19.99 4.50 -9.01
C TRP A 54 -19.46 5.79 -8.38
N LEU A 55 -18.64 5.64 -7.32
CA LEU A 55 -18.08 6.75 -6.56
C LEU A 55 -16.77 7.25 -7.16
N ARG A 56 -16.02 6.39 -7.91
CA ARG A 56 -14.74 6.75 -8.50
C ARG A 56 -14.88 7.41 -9.85
N ARG A 57 -14.02 8.40 -10.08
CA ARG A 57 -13.87 9.13 -11.35
C ARG A 57 -12.51 8.81 -11.95
N GLU A 58 -12.36 8.97 -13.25
CA GLU A 58 -11.10 8.80 -13.94
C GLU A 58 -9.99 9.69 -13.35
N SER A 59 -10.34 10.94 -12.97
CA SER A 59 -9.42 11.89 -12.34
C SER A 59 -8.90 11.46 -10.96
N ASP A 60 -9.53 10.50 -10.28
CA ASP A 60 -9.10 10.03 -8.96
C ASP A 60 -7.81 9.21 -9.06
N VAL A 61 -7.60 8.48 -10.17
CA VAL A 61 -6.39 7.66 -10.37
C VAL A 61 -5.12 8.52 -10.32
N PRO A 62 -4.95 9.56 -11.16
CA PRO A 62 -3.74 10.39 -11.08
C PRO A 62 -3.63 11.17 -9.78
N ALA A 63 -4.74 11.60 -9.16
CA ALA A 63 -4.73 12.32 -7.89
C ALA A 63 -4.22 11.43 -6.74
N LEU A 64 -4.72 10.20 -6.65
CA LEU A 64 -4.29 9.24 -5.63
C LEU A 64 -2.86 8.76 -5.90
N ALA A 65 -2.48 8.54 -7.16
CA ALA A 65 -1.11 8.22 -7.52
C ALA A 65 -0.11 9.32 -7.10
N ALA A 66 -0.48 10.60 -7.24
CA ALA A 66 0.33 11.71 -6.74
C ALA A 66 0.44 11.72 -5.20
N GLN A 67 -0.65 11.38 -4.49
CA GLN A 67 -0.64 11.25 -3.05
C GLN A 67 0.24 10.08 -2.58
N GLN A 68 0.15 8.93 -3.24
CA GLN A 68 0.98 7.76 -2.95
C GLN A 68 2.46 8.08 -3.12
N ARG A 69 2.83 8.77 -4.20
CA ARG A 69 4.21 9.24 -4.42
C ARG A 69 4.69 10.11 -3.26
N ARG A 70 3.89 11.11 -2.85
CA ARG A 70 4.20 11.99 -1.71
C ARG A 70 4.44 11.19 -0.42
N LEU A 71 3.60 10.20 -0.15
CA LEU A 71 3.72 9.35 1.03
C LEU A 71 4.97 8.48 1.01
N LEU A 72 5.28 7.86 -0.12
CA LEU A 72 6.51 7.07 -0.29
C LEU A 72 7.76 7.93 -0.05
N ASP A 73 7.82 9.12 -0.67
CA ASP A 73 8.95 10.03 -0.54
C ASP A 73 9.09 10.59 0.90
N ALA A 74 7.97 10.83 1.60
CA ALA A 74 7.97 11.33 2.98
C ALA A 74 8.38 10.26 4.01
N LEU A 75 8.02 9.00 3.78
CA LEU A 75 8.24 7.91 4.73
C LEU A 75 9.61 7.23 4.55
N TRP A 76 10.17 7.23 3.35
CA TRP A 76 11.45 6.59 3.07
C TRP A 76 12.62 7.08 3.94
N PRO A 77 12.79 8.40 4.19
CA PRO A 77 13.85 8.90 5.06
C PRO A 77 13.76 8.41 6.51
N LEU A 78 12.55 8.05 6.96
CA LEU A 78 12.30 7.62 8.35
C LEU A 78 12.80 6.19 8.63
N LEU A 79 13.14 5.42 7.59
CA LEU A 79 13.75 4.11 7.75
C LEU A 79 15.22 4.23 8.12
N ARG A 80 15.67 3.39 9.07
CA ARG A 80 17.11 3.23 9.31
C ARG A 80 17.80 2.56 8.13
N PRO A 81 19.13 2.68 8.00
CA PRO A 81 19.91 1.80 7.14
C PRO A 81 19.62 0.33 7.47
N GLY A 82 19.45 -0.53 6.47
CA GLY A 82 19.00 -1.92 6.61
C GLY A 82 17.53 -2.10 6.91
N GLY A 83 16.73 -1.01 6.93
CA GLY A 83 15.28 -1.06 7.10
C GLY A 83 14.54 -1.42 5.82
N ARG A 84 13.22 -1.64 5.92
CA ARG A 84 12.37 -2.04 4.81
C ARG A 84 11.03 -1.31 4.80
N LEU A 85 10.52 -1.01 3.61
CA LEU A 85 9.19 -0.47 3.40
C LEU A 85 8.36 -1.48 2.60
N LEU A 86 7.18 -1.82 3.11
CA LEU A 86 6.18 -2.55 2.38
C LEU A 86 5.10 -1.56 1.92
N TYR A 87 4.97 -1.41 0.62
CA TYR A 87 3.92 -0.62 -0.03
C TYR A 87 2.78 -1.52 -0.44
N ALA A 88 1.55 -1.15 -0.08
CA ALA A 88 0.35 -1.91 -0.38
C ALA A 88 -0.77 -0.99 -0.88
N THR A 89 -1.55 -1.46 -1.85
CA THR A 89 -2.81 -0.84 -2.29
C THR A 89 -3.85 -1.94 -2.61
N CYS A 90 -5.12 -1.63 -2.42
CA CYS A 90 -6.23 -2.46 -2.90
C CYS A 90 -6.70 -1.98 -4.29
N SER A 91 -5.75 -1.78 -5.21
CA SER A 91 -5.98 -1.33 -6.57
C SER A 91 -5.48 -2.36 -7.59
N VAL A 92 -6.14 -2.41 -8.74
CA VAL A 92 -5.71 -3.17 -9.92
C VAL A 92 -5.03 -2.28 -10.98
N PHE A 93 -4.97 -0.97 -10.75
CA PHE A 93 -4.35 -0.04 -11.70
C PHE A 93 -2.83 0.02 -11.51
N ARG A 94 -2.11 -0.12 -12.62
CA ARG A 94 -0.64 0.00 -12.64
C ARG A 94 -0.15 1.34 -12.10
N ALA A 95 -0.89 2.42 -12.37
CA ALA A 95 -0.58 3.76 -11.89
C ALA A 95 -0.53 3.87 -10.36
N GLU A 96 -1.24 2.97 -9.63
CA GLU A 96 -1.27 2.90 -8.18
C GLU A 96 -0.43 1.73 -7.62
N GLY A 97 0.31 1.04 -8.47
CA GLY A 97 1.14 -0.12 -8.13
C GLY A 97 2.52 -0.06 -8.76
N GLU A 98 2.73 -0.81 -9.84
CA GLU A 98 4.03 -0.96 -10.50
C GLU A 98 4.65 0.37 -10.92
N ASP A 99 3.86 1.28 -11.51
CA ASP A 99 4.36 2.55 -11.99
C ASP A 99 4.84 3.45 -10.84
N GLN A 100 4.21 3.36 -9.65
CA GLN A 100 4.67 4.03 -8.44
C GLN A 100 6.04 3.51 -8.00
N VAL A 101 6.21 2.18 -7.98
CA VAL A 101 7.47 1.54 -7.58
C VAL A 101 8.59 1.91 -8.55
N GLN A 102 8.34 1.82 -9.86
CA GLN A 102 9.33 2.18 -10.88
C GLN A 102 9.75 3.66 -10.75
N ALA A 103 8.77 4.56 -10.62
CA ALA A 103 9.03 5.98 -10.45
C ALA A 103 9.74 6.29 -9.11
N PHE A 104 9.47 5.54 -8.04
CA PHE A 104 10.17 5.64 -6.77
C PHE A 104 11.62 5.22 -6.90
N LEU A 105 11.91 4.05 -7.49
CA LEU A 105 13.26 3.54 -7.70
C LEU A 105 14.12 4.46 -8.59
N ALA A 106 13.48 5.15 -9.55
CA ALA A 106 14.18 6.13 -10.37
C ALA A 106 14.62 7.37 -9.58
N ARG A 107 13.89 7.75 -8.51
CA ARG A 107 14.24 8.88 -7.63
C ARG A 107 15.14 8.49 -6.45
N HIS A 108 15.02 7.25 -5.98
CA HIS A 108 15.73 6.69 -4.84
C HIS A 108 16.63 5.55 -5.30
N THR A 109 17.74 5.89 -5.96
CA THR A 109 18.63 4.92 -6.60
C THR A 109 19.33 3.97 -5.62
N GLU A 110 19.36 4.33 -4.34
CA GLU A 110 19.82 3.49 -3.24
C GLU A 110 18.81 2.40 -2.87
N ALA A 111 17.51 2.60 -3.12
CA ALA A 111 16.46 1.63 -2.78
C ALA A 111 16.64 0.33 -3.58
N ARG A 112 16.39 -0.79 -2.94
CA ARG A 112 16.49 -2.12 -3.55
C ARG A 112 15.12 -2.80 -3.53
N PRO A 113 14.55 -3.14 -4.70
CA PRO A 113 13.34 -3.93 -4.74
C PRO A 113 13.63 -5.36 -4.27
N HIS A 114 12.76 -5.91 -3.44
CA HIS A 114 12.81 -7.30 -3.00
C HIS A 114 11.66 -8.07 -3.66
N PRO A 115 11.84 -9.35 -4.03
CA PRO A 115 10.76 -10.18 -4.55
C PRO A 115 9.51 -10.11 -3.67
N CYS A 116 8.38 -9.78 -4.27
CA CYS A 116 7.08 -9.61 -3.62
C CYS A 116 5.97 -10.01 -4.59
N ALA A 117 4.73 -10.12 -4.09
CA ALA A 117 3.60 -10.60 -4.88
C ALA A 117 3.27 -9.75 -6.13
N GLY A 118 3.63 -8.46 -6.13
CA GLY A 118 3.23 -7.55 -7.20
C GLY A 118 1.71 -7.38 -7.25
N HIS A 119 1.13 -7.31 -8.45
CA HIS A 119 -0.32 -7.29 -8.64
C HIS A 119 -0.95 -8.67 -8.45
N LEU A 120 -1.89 -8.74 -7.54
CA LEU A 120 -2.84 -9.84 -7.37
C LEU A 120 -4.15 -9.43 -8.01
N LEU A 121 -4.46 -10.01 -9.17
CA LEU A 121 -5.66 -9.66 -9.92
C LEU A 121 -6.84 -10.56 -9.55
N PRO A 122 -8.06 -10.01 -9.36
CA PRO A 122 -9.25 -10.81 -9.07
C PRO A 122 -9.50 -11.82 -10.19
N GLY A 123 -9.86 -13.05 -9.82
CA GLY A 123 -10.25 -14.07 -10.78
C GLY A 123 -9.12 -14.71 -11.58
N ALA A 124 -7.87 -14.39 -11.34
CA ALA A 124 -6.74 -15.12 -11.91
C ALA A 124 -6.82 -16.60 -11.48
N GLY A 125 -7.13 -17.49 -12.43
CA GLY A 125 -7.28 -18.94 -12.16
C GLY A 125 -8.72 -19.47 -12.05
N ARG A 126 -9.76 -18.67 -12.38
CA ARG A 126 -11.15 -19.14 -12.37
C ARG A 126 -11.60 -19.72 -13.71
N PRO A 127 -12.30 -20.88 -13.72
CA PRO A 127 -13.14 -21.26 -14.85
C PRO A 127 -14.28 -20.24 -15.01
N SER A 128 -14.55 -19.82 -16.26
CA SER A 128 -15.67 -18.93 -16.58
C SER A 128 -17.00 -19.55 -16.13
N GLY A 129 -17.78 -18.80 -15.35
CA GLY A 129 -19.17 -19.16 -15.00
C GLY A 129 -19.44 -19.56 -13.56
N GLN A 130 -18.49 -19.56 -12.64
CA GLN A 130 -18.74 -19.80 -11.22
C GLN A 130 -18.79 -18.50 -10.43
N PHE A 131 -19.97 -18.15 -9.92
CA PHE A 131 -20.21 -17.06 -8.97
C PHE A 131 -20.33 -17.64 -7.56
N ASN A 132 -19.22 -17.85 -6.87
CA ASN A 132 -19.21 -18.12 -5.43
C ASN A 132 -18.55 -16.95 -4.70
N ASP A 133 -19.15 -16.49 -3.60
CA ASP A 133 -18.67 -15.32 -2.85
C ASP A 133 -17.27 -15.52 -2.25
N ASN A 134 -16.85 -16.75 -1.99
CA ASN A 134 -15.50 -17.12 -1.53
C ASN A 134 -15.08 -18.48 -2.09
N PRO A 135 -14.78 -18.60 -3.39
CA PRO A 135 -14.22 -19.84 -3.89
C PRO A 135 -12.80 -20.05 -3.37
N PRO A 136 -12.35 -21.29 -3.16
CA PRO A 136 -10.95 -21.58 -2.88
C PRO A 136 -10.05 -20.93 -3.92
N GLY A 137 -9.07 -20.11 -3.48
CA GLY A 137 -8.16 -19.35 -4.35
C GLY A 137 -8.73 -18.06 -4.92
N GLY A 138 -9.96 -17.66 -4.58
CA GLY A 138 -10.50 -16.34 -4.95
C GLY A 138 -10.04 -15.25 -3.97
N HIS A 139 -9.38 -14.22 -4.48
CA HIS A 139 -8.99 -13.04 -3.71
C HIS A 139 -9.44 -11.77 -4.42
N ASP A 140 -9.48 -10.67 -3.69
CA ASP A 140 -9.65 -9.33 -4.26
C ASP A 140 -8.36 -8.88 -4.96
N GLY A 141 -8.45 -7.74 -5.66
CA GLY A 141 -7.29 -7.12 -6.29
C GLY A 141 -6.46 -6.34 -5.29
N PHE A 142 -5.17 -6.62 -5.27
CA PHE A 142 -4.18 -5.91 -4.44
C PHE A 142 -2.88 -5.73 -5.21
N PHE A 143 -2.09 -4.80 -4.73
CA PHE A 143 -0.69 -4.67 -5.12
C PHE A 143 0.20 -4.64 -3.88
N TYR A 144 1.33 -5.34 -3.94
CA TYR A 144 2.34 -5.34 -2.89
C TYR A 144 3.73 -5.18 -3.49
N ALA A 145 4.54 -4.31 -2.88
CA ALA A 145 5.96 -4.19 -3.20
C ALA A 145 6.76 -3.97 -1.91
N ARG A 146 7.89 -4.65 -1.81
CA ARG A 146 8.86 -4.45 -0.73
C ARG A 146 10.09 -3.74 -1.27
N LEU A 147 10.50 -2.70 -0.57
CA LEU A 147 11.66 -1.87 -0.86
C LEU A 147 12.61 -1.92 0.35
N ASP A 148 13.83 -2.38 0.15
CA ASP A 148 14.85 -2.48 1.20
C ASP A 148 15.81 -1.28 1.09
N LYS A 149 16.08 -0.64 2.23
CA LYS A 149 17.09 0.41 2.36
C LYS A 149 18.41 -0.26 2.68
N PRO A 150 19.48 -0.05 1.89
CA PRO A 150 20.77 -0.68 2.16
C PRO A 150 21.28 -0.39 3.57
N ALA A 151 22.05 -1.31 4.13
CA ALA A 151 22.86 -1.01 5.30
C ALA A 151 23.95 0.02 4.93
N ALA A 152 24.32 0.84 5.91
CA ALA A 152 25.39 1.81 5.73
C ALA A 152 26.74 1.11 5.55
#